data_e27a82f931df15604b9d0724df8a0bce
#
_entry.id   e27a82f931df15604b9d0724df8a0bce
#
_cell.length_a   1.000
_cell.length_b   1.000
_cell.length_c   1.000
_cell.angle_alpha   90.00
_cell.angle_beta   90.00
_cell.angle_gamma   90.00
#
_symmetry.space_group_name_H-M   'P 1'
#
loop_
_entity.id
_entity.type
_entity.pdbx_description
1 polymer ?
#
loop_
_entity_poly.entity_id
_entity_poly.type
_entity_poly.pdbx_seq_one_letter_code
_entity_poly.pdbx_strand_id
1 'polypeptide(L)'
;PFCRGMSEDLASVMVSHVCFPALDDTDTPCSMSAPVIQGVLRGQLGYQGLVISDGLQMHAILDQYGAPQGCVQAALAGCDLLIIGNGGDNADPTGKDVQTPCIRALCDAVADGTLPMARVDESVRRILACKLALGWTMPARDAASQDWSNHAAFADALAETGVTVQDPHGLLPLPAGTLFIARASGTGTGVTEGDRITESFAPLAARRLGGQCAVYHTVKELPELADVCAAVPAVVFAFGTREEAAAAAQAAEALAAHNPRFCAVCLAEPDALQHYPFAASTVSAWDRTEPAMRAVCRALANPQI
;
A
#
# COMPACT_ATOMS: atom_id res chain seq x y z
N PRO A 1 24.16 -6.91 2.40
CA PRO A 1 23.51 -6.49 1.14
C PRO A 1 23.92 -5.08 0.73
N PHE A 2 23.82 -4.08 1.62
CA PHE A 2 24.07 -2.67 1.28
C PHE A 2 25.50 -2.39 0.80
N CYS A 3 26.54 -2.88 1.51
CA CYS A 3 27.93 -2.72 1.07
C CYS A 3 28.16 -3.28 -0.33
N ARG A 4 27.54 -4.43 -0.65
CA ARG A 4 27.65 -5.05 -1.97
C ARG A 4 26.90 -4.26 -3.04
N GLY A 5 25.68 -3.74 -2.73
CA GLY A 5 24.94 -2.85 -3.64
C GLY A 5 25.70 -1.56 -3.95
N MET A 6 26.39 -1.00 -2.95
CA MET A 6 27.20 0.22 -3.13
C MET A 6 28.43 0.03 -4.03
N SER A 7 28.99 -1.19 -4.07
CA SER A 7 30.10 -1.52 -4.98
C SER A 7 29.65 -1.69 -6.44
N GLU A 8 28.36 -1.70 -6.72
CA GLU A 8 27.73 -1.82 -8.05
C GLU A 8 27.20 -0.46 -8.56
N ASP A 9 27.80 0.66 -8.15
CA ASP A 9 27.44 2.03 -8.56
C ASP A 9 25.97 2.41 -8.28
N LEU A 10 25.45 2.02 -7.12
CA LEU A 10 24.08 2.32 -6.71
C LEU A 10 23.83 3.83 -6.71
N ALA A 11 22.95 4.32 -7.57
CA ALA A 11 22.69 5.75 -7.80
C ALA A 11 22.05 6.44 -6.59
N SER A 12 21.16 5.74 -5.86
CA SER A 12 20.46 6.31 -4.70
C SER A 12 20.16 5.26 -3.63
N VAL A 13 20.07 5.72 -2.38
CA VAL A 13 19.63 4.96 -1.22
C VAL A 13 18.48 5.72 -0.56
N MET A 14 17.33 5.05 -0.36
CA MET A 14 16.25 5.60 0.45
C MET A 14 16.45 5.20 1.91
N VAL A 15 16.31 6.17 2.82
CA VAL A 15 16.43 5.98 4.26
C VAL A 15 15.04 6.01 4.90
N SER A 16 14.69 4.92 5.58
CA SER A 16 13.40 4.75 6.24
C SER A 16 13.26 5.55 7.55
N HIS A 17 12.03 5.62 8.07
CA HIS A 17 11.74 6.25 9.37
C HIS A 17 11.89 5.31 10.57
N VAL A 18 12.65 4.23 10.43
CA VAL A 18 12.94 3.30 11.54
C VAL A 18 13.99 3.92 12.47
N CYS A 19 13.85 3.71 13.77
CA CYS A 19 14.86 4.07 14.77
C CYS A 19 15.79 2.89 15.05
N PHE A 20 17.10 3.15 15.12
CA PHE A 20 18.12 2.17 15.50
C PHE A 20 18.90 2.67 16.70
N PRO A 21 18.48 2.36 17.94
CA PRO A 21 19.14 2.87 19.16
C PRO A 21 20.64 2.50 19.26
N ALA A 22 21.06 1.43 18.60
CA ALA A 22 22.48 1.05 18.54
C ALA A 22 23.35 1.98 17.68
N LEU A 23 22.74 2.79 16.81
CA LEU A 23 23.42 3.72 15.90
C LEU A 23 23.18 5.19 16.29
N ASP A 24 22.01 5.47 16.84
CA ASP A 24 21.60 6.77 17.35
C ASP A 24 20.66 6.56 18.55
N ASP A 25 21.11 6.91 19.75
CA ASP A 25 20.41 6.68 21.03
C ASP A 25 19.33 7.73 21.35
N THR A 26 19.04 8.62 20.39
CA THR A 26 18.11 9.75 20.56
C THR A 26 16.67 9.44 20.13
N ASP A 27 16.33 8.19 19.80
CA ASP A 27 15.05 7.79 19.20
C ASP A 27 14.68 8.56 17.92
N THR A 28 15.69 9.15 17.27
CA THR A 28 15.51 9.88 16.01
C THR A 28 15.37 8.90 14.85
N PRO A 29 14.36 9.04 13.99
CA PRO A 29 14.24 8.26 12.76
C PRO A 29 15.48 8.37 11.87
N CYS A 30 15.93 7.26 11.28
CA CYS A 30 17.15 7.21 10.46
C CYS A 30 17.19 8.28 9.37
N SER A 31 16.04 8.61 8.76
CA SER A 31 15.92 9.66 7.75
C SER A 31 16.25 11.07 8.27
N MET A 32 16.27 11.27 9.59
CA MET A 32 16.59 12.54 10.26
C MET A 32 17.82 12.42 11.17
N SER A 33 18.52 11.27 11.16
CA SER A 33 19.68 10.98 11.99
C SER A 33 20.99 11.23 11.25
N ALA A 34 21.73 12.28 11.66
CA ALA A 34 23.07 12.53 11.15
C ALA A 34 24.06 11.40 11.50
N PRO A 35 24.07 10.78 12.71
CA PRO A 35 24.88 9.61 12.99
C PRO A 35 24.67 8.47 11.98
N VAL A 36 23.42 8.20 11.56
CA VAL A 36 23.13 7.15 10.59
C VAL A 36 23.56 7.57 9.17
N ILE A 37 23.13 8.74 8.71
CA ILE A 37 23.39 9.17 7.32
C ILE A 37 24.85 9.58 7.13
N GLN A 38 25.37 10.50 7.94
CA GLN A 38 26.72 10.99 7.78
C GLN A 38 27.75 10.02 8.41
N GLY A 39 27.45 9.46 9.58
CA GLY A 39 28.37 8.56 10.27
C GLY A 39 28.50 7.21 9.61
N VAL A 40 27.38 6.47 9.49
CA VAL A 40 27.41 5.11 8.95
C VAL A 40 27.43 5.13 7.42
N LEU A 41 26.41 5.70 6.77
CA LEU A 41 26.25 5.59 5.32
C LEU A 41 27.36 6.31 4.55
N ARG A 42 27.65 7.56 4.89
CA ARG A 42 28.71 8.35 4.23
C ARG A 42 30.11 7.99 4.74
N GLY A 43 30.29 7.92 6.07
CA GLY A 43 31.59 7.76 6.71
C GLY A 43 32.08 6.31 6.67
N GLN A 44 31.35 5.37 7.26
CA GLN A 44 31.83 3.98 7.39
C GLN A 44 31.67 3.19 6.08
N LEU A 45 30.55 3.36 5.36
CA LEU A 45 30.28 2.64 4.12
C LEU A 45 30.80 3.39 2.87
N GLY A 46 31.22 4.64 3.00
CA GLY A 46 31.83 5.43 1.92
C GLY A 46 30.84 5.81 0.79
N TYR A 47 29.53 5.75 1.02
CA TYR A 47 28.53 5.99 -0.03
C TYR A 47 28.53 7.44 -0.52
N GLN A 48 28.65 7.64 -1.83
CA GLN A 48 28.73 8.96 -2.47
C GLN A 48 27.49 9.33 -3.29
N GLY A 49 26.59 8.39 -3.56
CA GLY A 49 25.35 8.61 -4.32
C GLY A 49 24.31 9.44 -3.59
N LEU A 50 23.12 9.54 -4.15
CA LEU A 50 21.99 10.26 -3.56
C LEU A 50 21.42 9.58 -2.33
N VAL A 51 21.09 10.34 -1.32
CA VAL A 51 20.30 9.90 -0.17
C VAL A 51 18.92 10.53 -0.26
N ILE A 52 17.91 9.68 -0.25
CA ILE A 52 16.51 10.05 -0.39
C ILE A 52 15.80 9.74 0.93
N SER A 53 14.98 10.66 1.45
CA SER A 53 14.10 10.34 2.58
C SER A 53 12.97 9.40 2.15
N ASP A 54 12.39 8.66 3.07
CA ASP A 54 11.03 8.16 2.91
C ASP A 54 10.01 9.30 3.02
N GLY A 55 8.72 9.03 2.88
CA GLY A 55 7.67 10.04 2.88
C GLY A 55 7.56 10.81 4.20
N LEU A 56 7.95 12.07 4.22
CA LEU A 56 8.00 12.91 5.42
C LEU A 56 6.62 13.30 5.96
N GLN A 57 5.55 12.93 5.27
CA GLN A 57 4.17 13.04 5.73
C GLN A 57 3.67 11.77 6.45
N MET A 58 4.49 10.73 6.59
CA MET A 58 4.12 9.52 7.33
C MET A 58 4.04 9.80 8.84
N HIS A 59 3.17 9.06 9.54
CA HIS A 59 2.89 9.24 10.98
C HIS A 59 4.14 9.24 11.86
N ALA A 60 5.14 8.44 11.52
CA ALA A 60 6.41 8.41 12.25
C ALA A 60 7.11 9.78 12.33
N ILE A 61 6.89 10.65 11.36
CA ILE A 61 7.43 12.02 11.33
C ILE A 61 6.35 13.03 11.69
N LEU A 62 5.15 12.87 11.10
CA LEU A 62 4.09 13.86 11.21
C LEU A 62 3.65 14.08 12.66
N ASP A 63 3.50 13.00 13.45
CA ASP A 63 2.97 13.05 14.81
C ASP A 63 3.95 13.66 15.82
N GLN A 64 5.26 13.54 15.59
CA GLN A 64 6.28 14.02 16.50
C GLN A 64 6.88 15.38 16.11
N TYR A 65 7.06 15.61 14.80
CA TYR A 65 7.81 16.76 14.30
C TYR A 65 6.98 17.68 13.40
N GLY A 66 5.92 17.13 12.75
CA GLY A 66 5.26 17.78 11.63
C GLY A 66 6.11 17.77 10.35
N ALA A 67 5.46 17.68 9.19
CA ALA A 67 6.16 17.54 7.91
C ALA A 67 7.15 18.69 7.60
N PRO A 68 6.85 20.00 7.85
CA PRO A 68 7.78 21.07 7.61
C PRO A 68 9.09 20.95 8.41
N GLN A 69 9.00 20.67 9.70
CA GLN A 69 10.17 20.48 10.55
C GLN A 69 10.92 19.20 10.21
N GLY A 70 10.21 18.13 9.87
CA GLY A 70 10.80 16.87 9.38
C GLY A 70 11.65 17.09 8.13
N CYS A 71 11.21 17.94 7.19
CA CYS A 71 11.98 18.29 5.98
C CYS A 71 13.30 18.99 6.33
N VAL A 72 13.28 19.97 7.26
CA VAL A 72 14.50 20.66 7.69
C VAL A 72 15.46 19.69 8.36
N GLN A 73 14.98 18.85 9.27
CA GLN A 73 15.81 17.87 9.97
C GLN A 73 16.41 16.81 9.03
N ALA A 74 15.63 16.30 8.08
CA ALA A 74 16.12 15.34 7.08
C ALA A 74 17.21 15.96 6.18
N ALA A 75 17.04 17.22 5.75
CA ALA A 75 18.05 17.95 4.99
C ALA A 75 19.35 18.15 5.81
N LEU A 76 19.23 18.53 7.09
CA LEU A 76 20.35 18.68 8.01
C LEU A 76 21.08 17.35 8.25
N ALA A 77 20.33 16.26 8.42
CA ALA A 77 20.89 14.93 8.62
C ALA A 77 21.65 14.41 7.40
N GLY A 78 21.36 14.91 6.19
CA GLY A 78 22.11 14.54 5.00
C GLY A 78 21.28 13.93 3.86
N CYS A 79 19.95 13.93 3.92
CA CYS A 79 19.12 13.61 2.77
C CYS A 79 19.31 14.66 1.67
N ASP A 80 19.51 14.21 0.44
CA ASP A 80 19.69 15.06 -0.74
C ASP A 80 18.35 15.32 -1.45
N LEU A 81 17.43 14.35 -1.39
CA LEU A 81 16.06 14.43 -1.91
C LEU A 81 15.07 14.15 -0.80
N LEU A 82 14.01 14.94 -0.73
CA LEU A 82 12.97 14.86 0.27
C LEU A 82 11.65 14.46 -0.39
N ILE A 83 11.06 13.33 0.07
CA ILE A 83 9.77 12.90 -0.44
C ILE A 83 8.66 13.52 0.41
N ILE A 84 7.79 14.29 -0.24
CA ILE A 84 6.62 14.90 0.37
C ILE A 84 5.42 14.57 -0.52
N GLY A 85 4.60 13.61 -0.08
CA GLY A 85 3.41 13.20 -0.81
C GLY A 85 2.20 14.08 -0.50
N ASN A 86 1.32 14.26 -1.48
CA ASN A 86 0.01 14.91 -1.30
C ASN A 86 -1.13 13.89 -1.17
N GLY A 87 -0.85 12.62 -1.06
CA GLY A 87 -1.87 11.58 -1.17
C GLY A 87 -1.83 10.55 -0.06
N GLY A 88 -2.94 9.85 0.07
CA GLY A 88 -3.19 8.85 1.08
C GLY A 88 -3.93 9.40 2.30
N ASP A 89 -4.23 8.54 3.26
CA ASP A 89 -4.99 8.88 4.48
C ASP A 89 -4.31 9.91 5.38
N ASN A 90 -3.02 10.17 5.14
CA ASN A 90 -2.24 11.23 5.75
C ASN A 90 -2.25 12.54 4.94
N ALA A 91 -2.95 12.59 3.81
CA ALA A 91 -3.33 13.85 3.23
C ALA A 91 -4.25 14.56 4.24
N ASP A 92 -3.97 15.81 4.53
CA ASP A 92 -4.93 16.65 5.26
C ASP A 92 -6.30 16.42 4.61
N PRO A 93 -7.31 15.91 5.37
CA PRO A 93 -8.65 15.65 4.83
C PRO A 93 -9.32 16.89 4.25
N THR A 94 -8.73 18.07 4.45
CA THR A 94 -9.14 19.33 3.86
C THR A 94 -8.53 19.58 2.47
N GLY A 95 -7.71 18.66 1.92
CA GLY A 95 -7.04 18.81 0.63
C GLY A 95 -5.97 19.91 0.61
N LYS A 96 -5.48 20.31 1.78
CA LYS A 96 -4.48 21.37 1.88
C LYS A 96 -3.14 20.94 1.29
N ASP A 97 -2.50 21.89 0.66
CA ASP A 97 -1.14 21.77 0.14
C ASP A 97 -0.13 21.52 1.27
N VAL A 98 0.36 20.30 1.38
CA VAL A 98 1.39 19.91 2.36
C VAL A 98 2.78 20.33 1.90
N GLN A 99 2.99 20.50 0.61
CA GLN A 99 4.32 20.75 0.02
C GLN A 99 4.79 22.18 0.23
N THR A 100 3.89 23.17 0.01
CA THR A 100 4.27 24.60 0.17
C THR A 100 4.77 24.95 1.58
N PRO A 101 4.13 24.50 2.69
CA PRO A 101 4.70 24.71 4.03
C PRO A 101 6.07 24.09 4.22
N CYS A 102 6.33 22.91 3.65
CA CYS A 102 7.64 22.26 3.73
C CYS A 102 8.71 23.02 2.96
N ILE A 103 8.39 23.49 1.75
CA ILE A 103 9.32 24.32 0.95
C ILE A 103 9.62 25.62 1.68
N ARG A 104 8.63 26.29 2.27
CA ARG A 104 8.82 27.51 3.05
C ARG A 104 9.75 27.28 4.24
N ALA A 105 9.50 26.20 5.01
CA ALA A 105 10.33 25.87 6.17
C ALA A 105 11.82 25.67 5.77
N LEU A 106 12.09 25.04 4.63
CA LEU A 106 13.45 24.90 4.11
C LEU A 106 14.05 26.24 3.71
N CYS A 107 13.27 27.10 3.03
CA CYS A 107 13.73 28.45 2.66
C CYS A 107 14.03 29.31 3.91
N ASP A 108 13.15 29.28 4.90
CA ASP A 108 13.31 30.02 6.15
C ASP A 108 14.54 29.52 6.92
N ALA A 109 14.75 28.20 7.00
CA ALA A 109 15.91 27.59 7.64
C ALA A 109 17.24 27.95 6.94
N VAL A 110 17.22 28.16 5.61
CA VAL A 110 18.37 28.68 4.89
C VAL A 110 18.58 30.20 5.20
N ALA A 111 17.50 30.95 5.24
CA ALA A 111 17.57 32.40 5.47
C ALA A 111 18.07 32.75 6.88
N ASP A 112 17.68 31.97 7.88
CA ASP A 112 18.11 32.15 9.29
C ASP A 112 19.46 31.48 9.62
N GLY A 113 20.01 30.68 8.68
CA GLY A 113 21.28 29.97 8.84
C GLY A 113 21.18 28.62 9.57
N THR A 114 19.97 28.16 9.96
CA THR A 114 19.77 26.83 10.56
C THR A 114 20.16 25.73 9.58
N LEU A 115 19.77 25.85 8.29
CA LEU A 115 20.24 24.99 7.22
C LEU A 115 21.33 25.70 6.41
N PRO A 116 22.62 25.31 6.55
CA PRO A 116 23.69 25.99 5.81
C PRO A 116 23.53 25.86 4.29
N MET A 117 23.72 26.98 3.55
CA MET A 117 23.66 26.94 2.09
C MET A 117 24.65 25.94 1.49
N ALA A 118 25.81 25.76 2.11
CA ALA A 118 26.80 24.75 1.68
C ALA A 118 26.25 23.34 1.68
N ARG A 119 25.31 23.00 2.61
CA ARG A 119 24.61 21.69 2.65
C ARG A 119 23.65 21.55 1.48
N VAL A 120 22.95 22.63 1.14
CA VAL A 120 22.05 22.66 -0.04
C VAL A 120 22.86 22.48 -1.33
N ASP A 121 23.98 23.24 -1.48
CA ASP A 121 24.87 23.13 -2.63
C ASP A 121 25.45 21.73 -2.80
N GLU A 122 25.75 21.03 -1.71
CA GLU A 122 26.24 19.67 -1.73
C GLU A 122 25.18 18.72 -2.29
N SER A 123 23.93 18.84 -1.86
CA SER A 123 22.81 18.07 -2.40
C SER A 123 22.60 18.35 -3.90
N VAL A 124 22.57 19.62 -4.28
CA VAL A 124 22.37 20.01 -5.68
C VAL A 124 23.49 19.43 -6.57
N ARG A 125 24.76 19.47 -6.13
CA ARG A 125 25.86 18.86 -6.90
C ARG A 125 25.66 17.36 -7.09
N ARG A 126 25.27 16.61 -6.06
CA ARG A 126 24.97 15.17 -6.17
C ARG A 126 23.80 14.89 -7.11
N ILE A 127 22.73 15.68 -7.00
CA ILE A 127 21.55 15.55 -7.87
C ILE A 127 21.93 15.80 -9.33
N LEU A 128 22.69 16.86 -9.62
CA LEU A 128 23.12 17.18 -10.97
C LEU A 128 24.09 16.11 -11.51
N ALA A 129 25.02 15.62 -10.69
CA ALA A 129 25.94 14.55 -11.09
C ALA A 129 25.17 13.26 -11.45
N CYS A 130 24.18 12.88 -10.64
CA CYS A 130 23.33 11.72 -10.93
C CYS A 130 22.54 11.91 -12.23
N LYS A 131 21.92 13.08 -12.43
CA LYS A 131 21.17 13.39 -13.66
C LYS A 131 22.06 13.34 -14.91
N LEU A 132 23.29 13.85 -14.82
CA LEU A 132 24.26 13.78 -15.91
C LEU A 132 24.69 12.36 -16.23
N ALA A 133 24.97 11.56 -15.19
CA ALA A 133 25.34 10.15 -15.36
C ALA A 133 24.21 9.31 -15.99
N LEU A 134 22.96 9.65 -15.70
CA LEU A 134 21.77 9.02 -16.30
C LEU A 134 21.43 9.54 -17.71
N GLY A 135 22.25 10.45 -18.27
CA GLY A 135 22.02 10.98 -19.61
C GLY A 135 20.84 11.95 -19.71
N TRP A 136 20.64 12.80 -18.71
CA TRP A 136 19.56 13.80 -18.67
C TRP A 136 19.46 14.68 -19.93
N THR A 137 20.50 14.70 -20.75
CA THR A 137 20.51 15.40 -22.06
C THR A 137 19.85 14.59 -23.18
N MET A 138 19.39 13.36 -22.91
CA MET A 138 18.67 12.58 -23.92
C MET A 138 17.30 13.20 -24.22
N PRO A 139 16.91 13.31 -25.50
CA PRO A 139 15.57 13.73 -25.84
C PRO A 139 14.55 12.84 -25.13
N ALA A 140 13.47 13.45 -24.66
CA ALA A 140 12.38 12.73 -24.02
C ALA A 140 12.00 11.55 -24.94
N ARG A 141 12.03 10.32 -24.42
CA ARG A 141 11.43 9.19 -25.13
C ARG A 141 10.00 9.57 -25.42
N ASP A 142 9.61 9.51 -26.67
CA ASP A 142 8.23 9.76 -27.07
C ASP A 142 7.33 8.71 -26.37
N ALA A 143 6.69 9.14 -25.28
CA ALA A 143 5.79 8.28 -24.54
C ALA A 143 4.61 7.79 -25.41
N ALA A 144 4.31 8.52 -26.50
CA ALA A 144 3.31 8.12 -27.48
C ALA A 144 3.73 6.88 -28.31
N SER A 145 5.02 6.52 -28.32
CA SER A 145 5.51 5.34 -29.04
C SER A 145 5.44 4.05 -28.22
N GLN A 146 5.07 4.09 -26.93
CA GLN A 146 4.90 2.90 -26.12
C GLN A 146 3.50 2.34 -26.29
N ASP A 147 3.42 1.12 -26.81
CA ASP A 147 2.16 0.37 -26.87
C ASP A 147 1.81 -0.20 -25.49
N TRP A 148 0.87 0.47 -24.81
CA TRP A 148 0.34 0.06 -23.51
C TRP A 148 -0.83 -0.92 -23.61
N SER A 149 -1.26 -1.30 -24.84
CA SER A 149 -2.46 -2.10 -25.09
C SER A 149 -2.43 -3.47 -24.39
N ASN A 150 -1.24 -4.04 -24.21
CA ASN A 150 -1.06 -5.36 -23.59
C ASN A 150 -0.92 -5.32 -22.07
N HIS A 151 -0.74 -4.16 -21.45
CA HIS A 151 -0.48 -4.07 -19.99
C HIS A 151 -1.68 -4.51 -19.15
N ALA A 152 -2.88 -4.14 -19.54
CA ALA A 152 -4.10 -4.56 -18.86
C ALA A 152 -4.30 -6.08 -18.93
N ALA A 153 -4.09 -6.66 -20.12
CA ALA A 153 -4.17 -8.12 -20.30
C ALA A 153 -3.09 -8.87 -19.51
N PHE A 154 -1.87 -8.31 -19.47
CA PHE A 154 -0.79 -8.87 -18.65
C PHE A 154 -1.12 -8.81 -17.15
N ALA A 155 -1.63 -7.68 -16.67
CA ALA A 155 -2.05 -7.54 -15.27
C ALA A 155 -3.17 -8.52 -14.90
N ASP A 156 -4.15 -8.72 -15.79
CA ASP A 156 -5.22 -9.71 -15.58
C ASP A 156 -4.67 -11.14 -15.55
N ALA A 157 -3.78 -11.50 -16.48
CA ALA A 157 -3.16 -12.83 -16.50
C ALA A 157 -2.29 -13.09 -15.27
N LEU A 158 -1.52 -12.09 -14.84
CA LEU A 158 -0.72 -12.18 -13.61
C LEU A 158 -1.60 -12.36 -12.38
N ALA A 159 -2.68 -11.58 -12.28
CA ALA A 159 -3.63 -11.69 -11.17
C ALA A 159 -4.28 -13.08 -11.08
N GLU A 160 -4.56 -13.73 -12.22
CA GLU A 160 -5.08 -15.10 -12.26
C GLU A 160 -4.12 -16.11 -11.65
N THR A 161 -2.82 -15.96 -11.89
CA THR A 161 -1.80 -16.88 -11.32
C THR A 161 -1.70 -16.76 -9.80
N GLY A 162 -2.14 -15.64 -9.23
CA GLY A 162 -2.13 -15.38 -7.79
C GLY A 162 -3.38 -15.89 -7.05
N VAL A 163 -4.40 -16.38 -7.75
CA VAL A 163 -5.62 -16.87 -7.10
C VAL A 163 -5.47 -18.32 -6.68
N THR A 164 -5.83 -18.62 -5.44
CA THR A 164 -5.89 -19.99 -4.90
C THR A 164 -7.31 -20.30 -4.48
N VAL A 165 -7.80 -21.49 -4.90
CA VAL A 165 -9.15 -21.98 -4.59
C VAL A 165 -9.04 -23.25 -3.74
N GLN A 166 -9.80 -23.32 -2.65
CA GLN A 166 -10.03 -24.53 -1.87
C GLN A 166 -11.54 -24.75 -1.76
N ASP A 167 -12.04 -25.78 -2.44
CA ASP A 167 -13.47 -26.09 -2.52
C ASP A 167 -13.73 -27.57 -2.19
N PRO A 168 -13.47 -28.00 -0.93
CA PRO A 168 -13.61 -29.40 -0.52
C PRO A 168 -15.07 -29.89 -0.56
N HIS A 169 -16.04 -28.99 -0.57
CA HIS A 169 -17.47 -29.34 -0.51
C HIS A 169 -18.20 -29.07 -1.83
N GLY A 170 -17.49 -28.67 -2.91
CA GLY A 170 -18.09 -28.49 -4.23
C GLY A 170 -19.11 -27.34 -4.27
N LEU A 171 -18.84 -26.25 -3.57
CA LEU A 171 -19.70 -25.06 -3.60
C LEU A 171 -19.59 -24.32 -4.94
N LEU A 172 -18.42 -24.36 -5.55
CA LEU A 172 -18.12 -23.65 -6.79
C LEU A 172 -18.44 -24.51 -8.03
N PRO A 173 -18.95 -23.95 -9.14
CA PRO A 173 -19.21 -22.52 -9.35
C PRO A 173 -20.40 -22.04 -8.52
N LEU A 174 -20.36 -20.74 -8.14
CA LEU A 174 -21.42 -20.14 -7.35
C LEU A 174 -22.77 -20.15 -8.08
N PRO A 175 -23.89 -20.44 -7.39
CA PRO A 175 -25.22 -20.33 -7.96
C PRO A 175 -25.61 -18.86 -8.21
N ALA A 176 -26.46 -18.64 -9.23
CA ALA A 176 -27.04 -17.33 -9.47
C ALA A 176 -27.85 -16.86 -8.23
N GLY A 177 -27.82 -15.55 -7.95
CA GLY A 177 -28.48 -14.99 -6.77
C GLY A 177 -27.67 -15.05 -5.48
N THR A 178 -26.40 -15.45 -5.53
CA THR A 178 -25.46 -15.41 -4.40
C THR A 178 -25.39 -14.02 -3.79
N LEU A 179 -25.32 -13.92 -2.46
CA LEU A 179 -25.08 -12.68 -1.73
C LEU A 179 -23.57 -12.47 -1.54
N PHE A 180 -23.05 -11.35 -1.99
CA PHE A 180 -21.68 -10.92 -1.76
C PHE A 180 -21.64 -9.88 -0.65
N ILE A 181 -20.84 -10.12 0.39
CA ILE A 181 -20.67 -9.26 1.56
C ILE A 181 -19.22 -8.81 1.59
N ALA A 182 -18.97 -7.50 1.68
CA ALA A 182 -17.65 -6.96 1.88
C ALA A 182 -17.72 -5.66 2.70
N ARG A 183 -16.60 -5.31 3.35
CA ARG A 183 -16.48 -4.00 3.98
C ARG A 183 -16.51 -2.89 2.92
N ALA A 184 -17.08 -1.74 3.25
CA ALA A 184 -16.92 -0.54 2.45
C ALA A 184 -15.44 -0.26 2.24
N SER A 185 -15.05 0.09 1.00
CA SER A 185 -13.70 0.57 0.75
C SER A 185 -13.49 1.84 1.58
N GLY A 186 -12.61 1.76 2.58
CA GLY A 186 -12.12 2.93 3.28
C GLY A 186 -11.05 3.59 2.42
N THR A 187 -10.81 4.87 2.67
CA THR A 187 -9.60 5.52 2.23
C THR A 187 -8.44 4.87 2.99
N GLY A 188 -7.70 3.98 2.34
CA GLY A 188 -6.56 3.31 2.93
C GLY A 188 -5.36 4.25 3.14
N THR A 189 -4.36 3.84 3.90
CA THR A 189 -3.13 4.62 4.10
C THR A 189 -2.32 4.65 2.80
N GLY A 190 -1.86 5.82 2.35
CA GLY A 190 -1.20 6.02 1.05
C GLY A 190 0.12 5.27 0.81
N VAL A 191 0.38 4.20 1.55
CA VAL A 191 1.54 3.31 1.39
C VAL A 191 1.16 2.05 0.63
N THR A 192 -0.13 1.70 0.55
CA THR A 192 -0.60 0.55 -0.20
C THR A 192 -1.26 1.03 -1.51
N GLU A 193 -0.76 0.57 -2.65
CA GLU A 193 -1.35 0.87 -3.98
C GLU A 193 -2.83 0.45 -4.08
N GLY A 194 -3.33 -0.34 -3.12
CA GLY A 194 -4.72 -0.75 -2.97
C GLY A 194 -5.70 0.37 -2.63
N ASP A 195 -5.23 1.53 -2.24
CA ASP A 195 -6.07 2.64 -1.75
C ASP A 195 -6.82 3.42 -2.85
N ARG A 196 -6.54 3.11 -4.10
CA ARG A 196 -7.31 3.60 -5.26
C ARG A 196 -8.45 2.67 -5.66
N ILE A 197 -8.86 1.75 -4.78
CA ILE A 197 -10.04 0.92 -5.03
C ILE A 197 -11.26 1.82 -4.97
N THR A 198 -11.76 2.22 -6.11
CA THR A 198 -12.97 3.04 -6.25
C THR A 198 -14.24 2.26 -5.93
N GLU A 199 -14.15 0.96 -5.81
CA GLU A 199 -15.29 0.08 -5.56
C GLU A 199 -14.89 -1.10 -4.66
N SER A 200 -15.73 -1.44 -3.67
CA SER A 200 -15.51 -2.64 -2.86
C SER A 200 -15.81 -3.92 -3.67
N PHE A 201 -15.28 -5.06 -3.22
CA PHE A 201 -15.43 -6.34 -3.91
C PHE A 201 -16.89 -6.76 -4.11
N ALA A 202 -17.77 -6.56 -3.12
CA ALA A 202 -19.14 -7.05 -3.18
C ALA A 202 -19.97 -6.48 -4.34
N PRO A 203 -20.01 -5.16 -4.58
CA PRO A 203 -20.69 -4.60 -5.75
C PRO A 203 -20.09 -5.09 -7.09
N LEU A 204 -18.77 -5.17 -7.19
CA LEU A 204 -18.10 -5.67 -8.39
C LEU A 204 -18.48 -7.12 -8.68
N ALA A 205 -18.41 -7.99 -7.67
CA ALA A 205 -18.76 -9.41 -7.80
C ALA A 205 -20.23 -9.62 -8.14
N ALA A 206 -21.15 -8.90 -7.49
CA ALA A 206 -22.57 -8.97 -7.76
C ALA A 206 -22.93 -8.60 -9.21
N ARG A 207 -22.32 -7.52 -9.74
CA ARG A 207 -22.50 -7.15 -11.16
C ARG A 207 -21.96 -8.19 -12.13
N ARG A 208 -20.79 -8.79 -11.82
CA ARG A 208 -20.14 -9.75 -12.72
C ARG A 208 -20.75 -11.12 -12.71
N LEU A 209 -21.24 -11.57 -11.56
CA LEU A 209 -21.71 -12.95 -11.34
C LEU A 209 -23.23 -13.07 -11.20
N GLY A 210 -23.96 -11.94 -11.27
CA GLY A 210 -25.43 -11.97 -11.21
C GLY A 210 -25.97 -12.28 -9.83
N GLY A 211 -25.57 -11.52 -8.81
CA GLY A 211 -25.99 -11.71 -7.42
C GLY A 211 -26.46 -10.43 -6.73
N GLN A 212 -26.62 -10.53 -5.42
CA GLN A 212 -26.93 -9.42 -4.52
C GLN A 212 -25.63 -8.95 -3.84
N CYS A 213 -25.59 -7.70 -3.37
CA CYS A 213 -24.46 -7.23 -2.58
C CYS A 213 -24.93 -6.55 -1.29
N ALA A 214 -24.15 -6.73 -0.23
CA ALA A 214 -24.24 -6.01 1.02
C ALA A 214 -22.86 -5.43 1.36
N VAL A 215 -22.82 -4.15 1.68
CA VAL A 215 -21.59 -3.45 2.07
C VAL A 215 -21.77 -2.99 3.51
N TYR A 216 -20.85 -3.35 4.39
CA TYR A 216 -20.87 -2.94 5.79
C TYR A 216 -19.72 -1.98 6.12
N HIS A 217 -19.93 -1.07 7.02
CA HIS A 217 -18.92 -0.12 7.51
C HIS A 217 -18.32 -0.61 8.83
N THR A 218 -19.14 -1.18 9.68
CA THR A 218 -18.73 -1.73 10.98
C THR A 218 -19.23 -3.16 11.16
N VAL A 219 -18.46 -3.97 11.88
CA VAL A 219 -18.81 -5.38 12.19
C VAL A 219 -20.17 -5.50 12.90
N LYS A 220 -20.60 -4.44 13.58
CA LYS A 220 -21.92 -4.41 14.29
C LYS A 220 -23.13 -4.50 13.36
N GLU A 221 -22.96 -4.18 12.08
CA GLU A 221 -24.01 -4.25 11.06
C GLU A 221 -24.23 -5.69 10.53
N LEU A 222 -23.23 -6.57 10.68
CA LEU A 222 -23.28 -7.91 10.11
C LEU A 222 -24.44 -8.79 10.63
N PRO A 223 -24.83 -8.78 11.91
CA PRO A 223 -25.97 -9.57 12.40
C PRO A 223 -27.29 -9.24 11.70
N GLU A 224 -27.46 -8.01 11.19
CA GLU A 224 -28.68 -7.61 10.46
C GLU A 224 -28.84 -8.34 9.11
N LEU A 225 -27.79 -8.97 8.61
CA LEU A 225 -27.78 -9.73 7.36
C LEU A 225 -28.25 -11.19 7.52
N ALA A 226 -28.53 -11.66 8.73
CA ALA A 226 -28.85 -13.07 9.02
C ALA A 226 -30.01 -13.61 8.17
N ASP A 227 -31.13 -12.87 8.14
CA ASP A 227 -32.31 -13.25 7.37
C ASP A 227 -32.04 -13.26 5.86
N VAL A 228 -31.26 -12.30 5.37
CA VAL A 228 -30.88 -12.24 3.97
C VAL A 228 -29.97 -13.42 3.62
N CYS A 229 -29.00 -13.75 4.48
CA CYS A 229 -28.12 -14.93 4.32
C CYS A 229 -28.92 -16.22 4.26
N ALA A 230 -29.96 -16.38 5.09
CA ALA A 230 -30.81 -17.57 5.09
C ALA A 230 -31.66 -17.72 3.80
N ALA A 231 -31.99 -16.60 3.16
CA ALA A 231 -32.87 -16.55 1.99
C ALA A 231 -32.17 -16.74 0.64
N VAL A 232 -30.83 -16.67 0.59
CA VAL A 232 -30.04 -16.74 -0.66
C VAL A 232 -29.43 -18.12 -0.89
N PRO A 233 -29.13 -18.50 -2.15
CA PRO A 233 -28.58 -19.82 -2.47
C PRO A 233 -27.14 -20.04 -2.00
N ALA A 234 -26.36 -18.99 -1.82
CA ALA A 234 -25.01 -19.02 -1.25
C ALA A 234 -24.59 -17.63 -0.75
N VAL A 235 -23.59 -17.58 0.12
CA VAL A 235 -23.01 -16.36 0.67
C VAL A 235 -21.53 -16.34 0.38
N VAL A 236 -21.02 -15.19 -0.08
CA VAL A 236 -19.59 -14.89 -0.20
C VAL A 236 -19.25 -13.74 0.75
N PHE A 237 -18.32 -13.98 1.66
CA PHE A 237 -17.83 -12.98 2.60
C PHE A 237 -16.38 -12.63 2.26
N ALA A 238 -16.13 -11.38 1.87
CA ALA A 238 -14.83 -10.92 1.43
C ALA A 238 -14.19 -9.92 2.42
N PHE A 239 -12.91 -10.08 2.62
CA PHE A 239 -12.05 -9.22 3.44
C PHE A 239 -10.66 -9.11 2.81
N GLY A 240 -9.86 -8.13 3.27
CA GLY A 240 -8.54 -7.91 2.71
C GLY A 240 -7.41 -8.30 3.64
N THR A 241 -7.47 -7.89 4.91
CA THR A 241 -6.36 -8.05 5.86
C THR A 241 -6.69 -9.03 6.98
N ARG A 242 -5.64 -9.48 7.68
CA ARG A 242 -5.78 -10.32 8.88
C ARG A 242 -6.55 -9.61 9.99
N GLU A 243 -6.37 -8.30 10.13
CA GLU A 243 -7.10 -7.49 11.11
C GLU A 243 -8.60 -7.46 10.80
N GLU A 244 -8.97 -7.20 9.53
CA GLU A 244 -10.37 -7.26 9.08
C GLU A 244 -10.97 -8.65 9.29
N ALA A 245 -10.22 -9.70 8.94
CA ALA A 245 -10.63 -11.09 9.10
C ALA A 245 -10.90 -11.41 10.58
N ALA A 246 -9.95 -11.11 11.46
CA ALA A 246 -10.08 -11.40 12.88
C ALA A 246 -11.24 -10.63 13.53
N ALA A 247 -11.41 -9.35 13.17
CA ALA A 247 -12.49 -8.52 13.71
C ALA A 247 -13.89 -9.01 13.30
N ALA A 248 -14.04 -9.57 12.09
CA ALA A 248 -15.32 -10.01 11.56
C ALA A 248 -15.62 -11.51 11.77
N ALA A 249 -14.63 -12.32 12.19
CA ALA A 249 -14.72 -13.78 12.21
C ALA A 249 -15.96 -14.31 12.96
N GLN A 250 -16.20 -13.84 14.18
CA GLN A 250 -17.33 -14.30 15.01
C GLN A 250 -18.69 -13.97 14.35
N ALA A 251 -18.82 -12.76 13.79
CA ALA A 251 -20.06 -12.36 13.11
C ALA A 251 -20.26 -13.13 11.81
N ALA A 252 -19.20 -13.38 11.05
CA ALA A 252 -19.24 -14.17 9.83
C ALA A 252 -19.57 -15.64 10.11
N GLU A 253 -19.08 -16.24 11.20
CA GLU A 253 -19.44 -17.59 11.65
C GLU A 253 -20.94 -17.67 11.97
N ALA A 254 -21.49 -16.67 12.65
CA ALA A 254 -22.92 -16.58 12.91
C ALA A 254 -23.74 -16.50 11.60
N LEU A 255 -23.28 -15.76 10.60
CA LEU A 255 -23.91 -15.71 9.28
C LEU A 255 -23.82 -17.07 8.53
N ALA A 256 -22.68 -17.74 8.64
CA ALA A 256 -22.49 -19.07 8.05
C ALA A 256 -23.41 -20.13 8.68
N ALA A 257 -23.79 -19.99 9.95
CA ALA A 257 -24.80 -20.85 10.60
C ALA A 257 -26.19 -20.71 9.96
N HIS A 258 -26.51 -19.56 9.38
CA HIS A 258 -27.77 -19.34 8.63
C HIS A 258 -27.70 -19.86 7.18
N ASN A 259 -26.48 -19.94 6.60
CA ASN A 259 -26.30 -20.49 5.26
C ASN A 259 -24.98 -21.29 5.17
N PRO A 260 -25.01 -22.63 5.20
CA PRO A 260 -23.81 -23.46 5.14
C PRO A 260 -23.08 -23.40 3.79
N ARG A 261 -23.70 -22.84 2.74
CA ARG A 261 -23.04 -22.57 1.46
C ARG A 261 -22.31 -21.23 1.53
N PHE A 262 -21.35 -21.17 2.43
CA PHE A 262 -20.59 -19.97 2.76
C PHE A 262 -19.17 -20.07 2.21
N CYS A 263 -18.77 -19.10 1.39
CA CYS A 263 -17.42 -18.97 0.83
C CYS A 263 -16.72 -17.77 1.47
N ALA A 264 -15.52 -17.97 2.01
CA ALA A 264 -14.68 -16.89 2.47
C ALA A 264 -13.68 -16.48 1.37
N VAL A 265 -13.58 -15.18 1.09
CA VAL A 265 -12.67 -14.60 0.11
C VAL A 265 -11.69 -13.68 0.80
N CYS A 266 -10.39 -13.95 0.65
CA CYS A 266 -9.32 -13.08 1.12
C CYS A 266 -8.60 -12.43 -0.05
N LEU A 267 -8.53 -11.09 -0.08
CA LEU A 267 -8.00 -10.36 -1.22
C LEU A 267 -6.52 -9.99 -1.11
N ALA A 268 -5.94 -9.90 0.11
CA ALA A 268 -4.57 -9.41 0.25
C ALA A 268 -3.64 -10.28 1.10
N GLU A 269 -4.15 -10.88 2.16
CA GLU A 269 -3.36 -11.65 3.13
C GLU A 269 -3.94 -13.06 3.28
N PRO A 270 -3.63 -14.01 2.36
CA PRO A 270 -4.27 -15.34 2.29
C PRO A 270 -4.28 -16.14 3.58
N ASP A 271 -3.27 -16.00 4.43
CA ASP A 271 -3.20 -16.65 5.74
C ASP A 271 -4.26 -16.16 6.74
N ALA A 272 -4.92 -15.03 6.45
CA ALA A 272 -6.08 -14.57 7.22
C ALA A 272 -7.29 -15.53 7.12
N LEU A 273 -7.33 -16.41 6.12
CA LEU A 273 -8.35 -17.45 6.00
C LEU A 273 -8.35 -18.46 7.16
N GLN A 274 -7.28 -18.55 7.95
CA GLN A 274 -7.25 -19.36 9.18
C GLN A 274 -8.34 -19.00 10.20
N HIS A 275 -8.87 -17.77 10.13
CA HIS A 275 -9.96 -17.29 10.98
C HIS A 275 -11.35 -17.80 10.51
N TYR A 276 -11.43 -18.48 9.34
CA TYR A 276 -12.66 -18.92 8.69
C TYR A 276 -12.72 -20.46 8.47
N PRO A 277 -12.39 -21.29 9.48
CA PRO A 277 -12.42 -22.76 9.33
C PRO A 277 -13.81 -23.34 9.09
N PHE A 278 -14.85 -22.53 9.33
CA PHE A 278 -16.25 -22.88 9.11
C PHE A 278 -16.72 -22.66 7.65
N ALA A 279 -15.92 -22.01 6.82
CA ALA A 279 -16.29 -21.75 5.43
C ALA A 279 -16.28 -23.05 4.61
N ALA A 280 -17.33 -23.25 3.81
CA ALA A 280 -17.44 -24.41 2.91
C ALA A 280 -16.41 -24.37 1.78
N SER A 281 -16.03 -23.19 1.34
CA SER A 281 -15.00 -22.94 0.33
C SER A 281 -14.22 -21.68 0.66
N THR A 282 -12.97 -21.62 0.21
CA THR A 282 -12.15 -20.43 0.34
C THR A 282 -11.50 -20.07 -0.99
N VAL A 283 -11.40 -18.76 -1.24
CA VAL A 283 -10.66 -18.22 -2.38
C VAL A 283 -9.76 -17.12 -1.87
N SER A 284 -8.51 -17.15 -2.30
CA SER A 284 -7.55 -16.09 -1.92
C SER A 284 -6.84 -15.50 -3.13
N ALA A 285 -6.49 -14.22 -2.99
CA ALA A 285 -5.59 -13.47 -3.86
C ALA A 285 -4.55 -12.76 -3.00
N TRP A 286 -3.56 -12.16 -3.62
CA TRP A 286 -2.46 -11.45 -2.95
C TRP A 286 -2.57 -9.93 -3.07
N ASP A 287 -3.68 -9.43 -3.61
CA ASP A 287 -3.87 -8.02 -3.91
C ASP A 287 -5.35 -7.65 -3.95
N ARG A 288 -5.65 -6.38 -3.67
CA ARG A 288 -6.99 -5.78 -3.70
C ARG A 288 -7.27 -5.02 -4.99
N THR A 289 -6.36 -5.02 -5.96
CA THR A 289 -6.55 -4.31 -7.23
C THR A 289 -7.74 -4.85 -8.02
N GLU A 290 -8.26 -4.06 -8.93
CA GLU A 290 -9.37 -4.49 -9.78
C GLU A 290 -9.03 -5.74 -10.62
N PRO A 291 -7.82 -5.92 -11.20
CA PRO A 291 -7.42 -7.17 -11.83
C PRO A 291 -7.52 -8.38 -10.89
N ALA A 292 -7.05 -8.27 -9.64
CA ALA A 292 -7.13 -9.34 -8.66
C ALA A 292 -8.58 -9.67 -8.30
N MET A 293 -9.42 -8.66 -8.06
CA MET A 293 -10.85 -8.88 -7.79
C MET A 293 -11.57 -9.53 -8.99
N ARG A 294 -11.21 -9.15 -10.22
CA ARG A 294 -11.72 -9.80 -11.45
C ARG A 294 -11.29 -11.26 -11.54
N ALA A 295 -10.04 -11.56 -11.20
CA ALA A 295 -9.53 -12.93 -11.17
C ALA A 295 -10.26 -13.80 -10.14
N VAL A 296 -10.50 -13.28 -8.94
CA VAL A 296 -11.33 -13.93 -7.92
C VAL A 296 -12.76 -14.19 -8.43
N CYS A 297 -13.39 -13.21 -9.09
CA CYS A 297 -14.72 -13.43 -9.70
C CYS A 297 -14.70 -14.56 -10.74
N ARG A 298 -13.66 -14.66 -11.58
CA ARG A 298 -13.51 -15.77 -12.54
C ARG A 298 -13.40 -17.12 -11.82
N ALA A 299 -12.57 -17.20 -10.77
CA ALA A 299 -12.40 -18.42 -9.98
C ALA A 299 -13.70 -18.85 -9.28
N LEU A 300 -14.51 -17.91 -8.78
CA LEU A 300 -15.82 -18.18 -8.21
C LEU A 300 -16.85 -18.69 -9.23
N ALA A 301 -16.71 -18.31 -10.50
CA ALA A 301 -17.55 -18.76 -11.61
C ALA A 301 -17.05 -20.06 -12.27
N ASN A 302 -15.74 -20.29 -12.25
CA ASN A 302 -15.11 -21.47 -12.84
C ASN A 302 -13.83 -21.84 -12.05
N PRO A 303 -13.89 -22.76 -11.09
CA PRO A 303 -12.78 -23.12 -10.22
C PRO A 303 -11.65 -23.94 -10.91
N GLN A 304 -11.77 -24.22 -12.20
CA GLN A 304 -10.79 -25.02 -12.97
C GLN A 304 -9.74 -24.15 -13.71
N ILE A 305 -9.74 -22.85 -13.43
CA ILE A 305 -8.78 -21.90 -14.03
C ILE A 305 -7.49 -21.83 -13.22
#